data_3bf8ce3f9ae9bc5e69a159c825e5ec4e
#
_entry.id   3bf8ce3f9ae9bc5e69a159c825e5ec4e
#
_cell.length_a   1.000
_cell.length_b   1.000
_cell.length_c   1.000
_cell.angle_alpha   90.00
_cell.angle_beta   90.00
_cell.angle_gamma   90.00
#
_symmetry.space_group_name_H-M   'P 1'
#
loop_
_entity.id
_entity.type
_entity.pdbx_description
1 polymer ?
#
loop_
_entity_poly.entity_id
_entity_poly.type
_entity_poly.pdbx_seq_one_letter_code
_entity_poly.pdbx_strand_id
1 'polypeptide(L)'
;MNTTRETATGWFDALTSGDFERALGYLADDVEWINYTPVPGWNDAMPWIGTLHGKAAVMDSLGVFAGMVELGKEELIELVVEGEQAMGVLHERSTVRRTGMAFEIEFVQWLTVRDGKIVHWKSFTDPSQILRAIKGAAI
;
A
#
# COMPACT_ATOMS: atom_id res chain seq x y z
N MET A 1 21.07 -10.64 8.01
CA MET A 1 20.36 -9.56 7.28
C MET A 1 19.74 -10.16 6.03
N ASN A 2 18.49 -9.84 5.76
CA ASN A 2 17.78 -10.35 4.58
C ASN A 2 18.31 -9.72 3.30
N THR A 3 18.28 -10.50 2.21
CA THR A 3 18.49 -9.98 0.86
C THR A 3 17.29 -9.11 0.45
N THR A 4 17.44 -8.38 -0.65
CA THR A 4 16.31 -7.63 -1.22
C THR A 4 15.12 -8.53 -1.50
N ARG A 5 15.34 -9.69 -2.11
CA ARG A 5 14.26 -10.65 -2.42
C ARG A 5 13.59 -11.18 -1.16
N GLU A 6 14.37 -11.53 -0.15
CA GLU A 6 13.82 -12.03 1.11
C GLU A 6 12.97 -10.98 1.83
N THR A 7 13.46 -9.74 1.88
CA THR A 7 12.73 -8.62 2.48
C THR A 7 11.43 -8.32 1.72
N ALA A 8 11.51 -8.23 0.39
CA ALA A 8 10.34 -7.97 -0.44
C ALA A 8 9.31 -9.10 -0.34
N THR A 9 9.75 -10.35 -0.41
CA THR A 9 8.88 -11.51 -0.29
C THR A 9 8.16 -11.51 1.07
N GLY A 10 8.90 -11.26 2.14
CA GLY A 10 8.32 -11.18 3.49
C GLY A 10 7.31 -10.06 3.63
N TRP A 11 7.63 -8.89 3.07
CA TRP A 11 6.73 -7.73 3.06
C TRP A 11 5.41 -8.06 2.36
N PHE A 12 5.46 -8.56 1.13
CA PHE A 12 4.26 -8.87 0.37
C PHE A 12 3.46 -10.01 0.99
N ASP A 13 4.14 -11.00 1.54
CA ASP A 13 3.47 -12.12 2.22
C ASP A 13 2.71 -11.63 3.47
N ALA A 14 3.32 -10.78 4.27
CA ALA A 14 2.68 -10.20 5.44
C ALA A 14 1.50 -9.30 5.03
N LEU A 15 1.71 -8.44 4.02
CA LEU A 15 0.70 -7.50 3.54
C LEU A 15 -0.53 -8.23 3.00
N THR A 16 -0.33 -9.24 2.15
CA THR A 16 -1.43 -9.97 1.51
C THR A 16 -2.15 -10.91 2.46
N SER A 17 -1.53 -11.28 3.57
CA SER A 17 -2.17 -12.07 4.62
C SER A 17 -2.87 -11.23 5.69
N GLY A 18 -2.78 -9.89 5.58
CA GLY A 18 -3.38 -8.98 6.54
C GLY A 18 -2.60 -8.83 7.84
N ASP A 19 -1.37 -9.32 7.90
CA ASP A 19 -0.50 -9.22 9.06
C ASP A 19 0.31 -7.92 9.01
N PHE A 20 -0.36 -6.80 9.32
CA PHE A 20 0.25 -5.48 9.21
C PHE A 20 1.34 -5.24 10.24
N GLU A 21 1.25 -5.84 11.41
CA GLU A 21 2.30 -5.75 12.43
C GLU A 21 3.62 -6.36 11.90
N ARG A 22 3.54 -7.53 11.31
CA ARG A 22 4.69 -8.18 10.69
C ARG A 22 5.21 -7.37 9.49
N ALA A 23 4.31 -6.84 8.67
CA ALA A 23 4.68 -6.00 7.52
C ALA A 23 5.49 -4.77 7.97
N LEU A 24 5.05 -4.07 9.01
CA LEU A 24 5.75 -2.91 9.55
C LEU A 24 7.17 -3.24 10.00
N GLY A 25 7.41 -4.48 10.43
CA GLY A 25 8.74 -4.95 10.81
C GLY A 25 9.78 -4.96 9.68
N TYR A 26 9.32 -4.93 8.44
CA TYR A 26 10.21 -4.85 7.27
C TYR A 26 10.57 -3.41 6.88
N LEU A 27 9.89 -2.41 7.46
CA LEU A 27 10.16 -1.01 7.17
C LEU A 27 11.32 -0.49 8.04
N ALA A 28 12.18 0.35 7.45
CA ALA A 28 13.15 1.12 8.22
C ALA A 28 12.41 2.16 9.07
N ASP A 29 13.00 2.53 10.22
CA ASP A 29 12.37 3.50 11.11
C ASP A 29 12.14 4.86 10.45
N ASP A 30 13.02 5.25 9.51
CA ASP A 30 12.97 6.51 8.77
C ASP A 30 12.48 6.34 7.32
N VAL A 31 11.68 5.32 7.05
CA VAL A 31 11.18 5.02 5.70
C VAL A 31 10.50 6.24 5.06
N GLU A 32 10.78 6.45 3.76
CA GLU A 32 10.03 7.38 2.94
C GLU A 32 8.90 6.60 2.23
N TRP A 33 7.67 7.04 2.46
CA TRP A 33 6.46 6.35 2.00
C TRP A 33 5.65 7.29 1.13
N ILE A 34 5.49 6.95 -0.15
CA ILE A 34 4.76 7.78 -1.11
C ILE A 34 3.55 7.00 -1.62
N ASN A 35 2.37 7.41 -1.17
CA ASN A 35 1.11 6.76 -1.54
C ASN A 35 0.24 7.78 -2.28
N TYR A 36 0.29 7.78 -3.59
CA TYR A 36 -0.35 8.74 -4.48
C TYR A 36 0.13 10.18 -4.25
N THR A 37 -0.25 11.05 -5.15
CA THR A 37 -0.06 12.50 -5.00
C THR A 37 -1.41 13.13 -4.66
N PRO A 38 -1.55 13.80 -3.51
CA PRO A 38 -2.77 14.54 -3.21
C PRO A 38 -2.99 15.64 -4.23
N VAL A 39 -4.19 15.67 -4.80
CA VAL A 39 -4.62 16.72 -5.74
C VAL A 39 -5.91 17.32 -5.19
N PRO A 40 -5.87 18.53 -4.62
CA PRO A 40 -7.05 19.17 -4.04
C PRO A 40 -8.22 19.21 -5.02
N GLY A 41 -9.39 18.82 -4.54
CA GLY A 41 -10.60 18.73 -5.35
C GLY A 41 -10.75 17.43 -6.15
N TRP A 42 -9.72 16.60 -6.20
CA TRP A 42 -9.77 15.34 -6.95
C TRP A 42 -9.81 14.11 -6.04
N ASN A 43 -8.81 13.92 -5.20
CA ASN A 43 -8.70 12.73 -4.36
C ASN A 43 -8.74 13.02 -2.85
N ASP A 44 -9.36 14.11 -2.45
CA ASP A 44 -9.53 14.50 -1.04
C ASP A 44 -10.24 13.43 -0.21
N ALA A 45 -11.06 12.60 -0.85
CA ALA A 45 -11.80 11.53 -0.16
C ALA A 45 -10.91 10.38 0.31
N MET A 46 -9.63 10.38 -0.06
CA MET A 46 -8.64 9.37 0.34
C MET A 46 -7.68 9.98 1.37
N PRO A 47 -8.03 10.01 2.67
CA PRO A 47 -7.22 10.74 3.66
C PRO A 47 -5.92 10.04 4.05
N TRP A 48 -5.70 8.81 3.59
CA TRP A 48 -4.49 8.03 3.90
C TRP A 48 -3.35 8.26 2.91
N ILE A 49 -3.53 9.07 1.86
CA ILE A 49 -2.53 9.26 0.80
C ILE A 49 -1.55 10.39 1.10
N GLY A 50 -0.50 10.47 0.30
CA GLY A 50 0.51 11.51 0.38
C GLY A 50 1.89 10.95 0.67
N THR A 51 2.84 11.85 0.86
CA THR A 51 4.21 11.50 1.23
C THR A 51 4.36 11.55 2.73
N LEU A 52 4.79 10.42 3.31
CA LEU A 52 4.98 10.26 4.74
C LEU A 52 6.43 9.90 5.04
N HIS A 53 6.91 10.30 6.19
CA HIS A 53 8.25 9.99 6.66
C HIS A 53 8.17 9.27 8.01
N GLY A 54 8.82 8.11 8.08
CA GLY A 54 8.92 7.34 9.31
C GLY A 54 7.80 6.31 9.49
N LYS A 55 8.15 5.25 10.19
CA LYS A 55 7.28 4.11 10.43
C LYS A 55 6.00 4.48 11.19
N ALA A 56 6.08 5.40 12.15
CA ALA A 56 4.91 5.82 12.93
C ALA A 56 3.84 6.48 12.05
N ALA A 57 4.26 7.37 11.13
CA ALA A 57 3.34 8.01 10.19
C ALA A 57 2.69 6.99 9.25
N VAL A 58 3.45 6.00 8.79
CA VAL A 58 2.92 4.92 7.97
C VAL A 58 1.86 4.12 8.75
N MET A 59 2.16 3.77 9.98
CA MET A 59 1.23 3.02 10.84
C MET A 59 -0.09 3.78 11.01
N ASP A 60 -0.02 5.10 11.25
CA ASP A 60 -1.21 5.93 11.37
C ASP A 60 -2.03 5.93 10.07
N SER A 61 -1.38 6.04 8.91
CA SER A 61 -2.07 6.03 7.62
C SER A 61 -2.74 4.69 7.32
N LEU A 62 -2.10 3.58 7.69
CA LEU A 62 -2.69 2.25 7.56
C LEU A 62 -3.92 2.10 8.46
N GLY A 63 -3.90 2.69 9.64
CA GLY A 63 -5.05 2.74 10.55
C GLY A 63 -6.22 3.51 9.96
N VAL A 64 -5.96 4.65 9.34
CA VAL A 64 -6.98 5.46 8.64
C VAL A 64 -7.59 4.63 7.49
N PHE A 65 -6.76 3.99 6.67
CA PHE A 65 -7.22 3.14 5.58
C PHE A 65 -8.10 1.99 6.10
N ALA A 66 -7.64 1.28 7.11
CA ALA A 66 -8.38 0.15 7.69
C ALA A 66 -9.72 0.57 8.31
N GLY A 67 -9.81 1.81 8.81
CA GLY A 67 -11.06 2.36 9.32
C GLY A 67 -12.09 2.65 8.22
N MET A 68 -11.65 2.90 7.01
CA MET A 68 -12.52 3.24 5.87
C MET A 68 -12.78 2.07 4.93
N VAL A 69 -11.85 1.14 4.85
CA VAL A 69 -11.86 0.04 3.88
C VAL A 69 -11.75 -1.29 4.60
N GLU A 70 -12.68 -2.19 4.31
CA GLU A 70 -12.58 -3.58 4.71
C GLU A 70 -11.77 -4.32 3.65
N LEU A 71 -10.56 -4.73 4.01
CA LEU A 71 -9.69 -5.47 3.11
C LEU A 71 -10.28 -6.84 2.82
N GLY A 72 -10.54 -7.12 1.56
CA GLY A 72 -11.05 -8.41 1.11
C GLY A 72 -9.91 -9.34 0.74
N LYS A 73 -9.67 -9.49 -0.55
CA LYS A 73 -8.61 -10.36 -1.08
C LYS A 73 -7.50 -9.52 -1.68
N GLU A 74 -6.27 -9.80 -1.29
CA GLU A 74 -5.09 -9.19 -1.87
C GLU A 74 -4.09 -10.27 -2.26
N GLU A 75 -3.57 -10.21 -3.49
CA GLU A 75 -2.64 -11.20 -4.03
C GLU A 75 -1.46 -10.53 -4.71
N LEU A 76 -0.29 -11.12 -4.53
CA LEU A 76 0.90 -10.75 -5.31
C LEU A 76 0.86 -11.52 -6.64
N ILE A 77 0.80 -10.77 -7.75
CA ILE A 77 0.74 -11.35 -9.10
C ILE A 77 2.14 -11.59 -9.64
N GLU A 78 3.05 -10.65 -9.43
CA GLU A 78 4.40 -10.69 -9.96
C GLU A 78 5.36 -9.97 -9.02
N LEU A 79 6.58 -10.45 -8.90
CA LEU A 79 7.66 -9.81 -8.14
C LEU A 79 8.91 -9.76 -9.00
N VAL A 80 9.43 -8.56 -9.20
CA VAL A 80 10.67 -8.32 -9.93
C VAL A 80 11.68 -7.72 -8.97
N VAL A 81 12.88 -8.29 -8.93
CA VAL A 81 13.95 -7.82 -8.04
C VAL A 81 15.22 -7.58 -8.86
N GLU A 82 15.82 -6.42 -8.68
CA GLU A 82 17.10 -6.08 -9.26
C GLU A 82 17.89 -5.21 -8.28
N GLY A 83 19.05 -5.70 -7.82
CA GLY A 83 19.88 -5.00 -6.84
C GLY A 83 19.11 -4.71 -5.57
N GLU A 84 19.04 -3.43 -5.18
CA GLU A 84 18.28 -2.98 -4.01
C GLU A 84 16.81 -2.69 -4.32
N GLN A 85 16.38 -2.86 -5.56
CA GLN A 85 15.03 -2.53 -5.99
C GLN A 85 14.16 -3.76 -6.10
N ALA A 86 12.90 -3.62 -5.69
CA ALA A 86 11.89 -4.66 -5.87
C ALA A 86 10.57 -4.00 -6.27
N MET A 87 9.87 -4.62 -7.21
CA MET A 87 8.56 -4.16 -7.65
C MET A 87 7.59 -5.32 -7.59
N GLY A 88 6.51 -5.13 -6.85
CA GLY A 88 5.44 -6.11 -6.76
C GLY A 88 4.20 -5.60 -7.45
N VAL A 89 3.61 -6.44 -8.30
CA VAL A 89 2.29 -6.18 -8.88
C VAL A 89 1.26 -6.90 -8.02
N LEU A 90 0.28 -6.16 -7.53
CA LEU A 90 -0.74 -6.69 -6.64
C LEU A 90 -2.13 -6.52 -7.26
N HIS A 91 -3.01 -7.45 -6.90
CA HIS A 91 -4.43 -7.35 -7.19
C HIS A 91 -5.18 -7.31 -5.86
N GLU A 92 -6.09 -6.36 -5.72
CA GLU A 92 -6.88 -6.19 -4.51
C GLU A 92 -8.36 -6.06 -4.84
N ARG A 93 -9.20 -6.75 -4.06
CA ARG A 93 -10.64 -6.54 -4.01
C ARG A 93 -11.02 -6.26 -2.56
N SER A 94 -11.56 -5.08 -2.33
CA SER A 94 -11.92 -4.59 -0.99
C SER A 94 -13.24 -3.84 -1.04
N THR A 95 -13.78 -3.52 0.14
CA THR A 95 -15.10 -2.87 0.26
C THR A 95 -14.97 -1.61 1.09
N VAL A 96 -15.51 -0.50 0.61
CA VAL A 96 -15.60 0.74 1.38
C VAL A 96 -16.72 0.56 2.41
N ARG A 97 -16.37 0.70 3.70
CA ARG A 97 -17.31 0.39 4.80
C ARG A 97 -18.55 1.25 4.78
N ARG A 98 -18.39 2.57 4.56
CA ARG A 98 -19.51 3.52 4.61
C ARG A 98 -20.54 3.28 3.51
N THR A 99 -20.11 2.94 2.30
CA THR A 99 -20.98 2.79 1.14
C THR A 99 -21.40 1.35 0.87
N GLY A 100 -20.65 0.38 1.40
CA GLY A 100 -20.79 -1.03 1.07
C GLY A 100 -20.36 -1.39 -0.35
N MET A 101 -19.76 -0.45 -1.09
CA MET A 101 -19.31 -0.69 -2.47
C MET A 101 -17.92 -1.31 -2.49
N ALA A 102 -17.78 -2.34 -3.32
CA ALA A 102 -16.49 -2.96 -3.58
C ALA A 102 -15.74 -2.19 -4.65
N PHE A 103 -14.41 -2.26 -4.56
CA PHE A 103 -13.52 -1.88 -5.64
C PHE A 103 -12.53 -3.00 -5.92
N GLU A 104 -12.05 -3.05 -7.14
CA GLU A 104 -11.08 -4.03 -7.59
C GLU A 104 -10.02 -3.31 -8.39
N ILE A 105 -8.76 -3.43 -7.95
CA ILE A 105 -7.64 -2.70 -8.53
C ILE A 105 -6.45 -3.61 -8.72
N GLU A 106 -5.63 -3.26 -9.69
CA GLU A 106 -4.29 -3.78 -9.85
C GLU A 106 -3.33 -2.62 -9.66
N PHE A 107 -2.30 -2.81 -8.85
CA PHE A 107 -1.38 -1.72 -8.51
C PHE A 107 0.04 -2.26 -8.32
N VAL A 108 1.00 -1.34 -8.36
CA VAL A 108 2.42 -1.66 -8.22
C VAL A 108 2.97 -0.96 -6.99
N GLN A 109 3.70 -1.70 -6.17
CA GLN A 109 4.52 -1.15 -5.10
C GLN A 109 5.99 -1.27 -5.50
N TRP A 110 6.68 -0.14 -5.45
CA TRP A 110 8.11 -0.06 -5.70
C TRP A 110 8.84 0.12 -4.37
N LEU A 111 9.72 -0.84 -4.05
CA LEU A 111 10.48 -0.86 -2.81
C LEU A 111 11.96 -0.66 -3.09
N THR A 112 12.61 0.16 -2.27
CA THR A 112 14.08 0.16 -2.18
C THR A 112 14.44 -0.47 -0.85
N VAL A 113 15.26 -1.53 -0.91
CA VAL A 113 15.68 -2.30 0.26
C VAL A 113 17.16 -2.04 0.53
N ARG A 114 17.48 -1.70 1.78
CA ARG A 114 18.86 -1.47 2.20
C ARG A 114 19.04 -2.05 3.60
N ASP A 115 20.09 -2.85 3.76
CA ASP A 115 20.40 -3.52 5.03
C ASP A 115 19.20 -4.33 5.58
N GLY A 116 18.48 -5.01 4.68
CA GLY A 116 17.35 -5.87 5.03
C GLY A 116 16.09 -5.13 5.43
N LYS A 117 16.00 -3.82 5.18
CA LYS A 117 14.84 -2.97 5.50
C LYS A 117 14.41 -2.17 4.28
N ILE A 118 13.12 -1.92 4.18
CA ILE A 118 12.55 -1.05 3.15
C ILE A 118 12.78 0.41 3.59
N VAL A 119 13.59 1.14 2.81
CA VAL A 119 13.89 2.55 3.09
C VAL A 119 13.04 3.50 2.27
N HIS A 120 12.49 3.03 1.15
CA HIS A 120 11.61 3.79 0.26
C HIS A 120 10.52 2.87 -0.25
N TRP A 121 9.29 3.35 -0.21
CA TRP A 121 8.11 2.65 -0.72
C TRP A 121 7.26 3.64 -1.53
N LYS A 122 6.87 3.23 -2.74
CA LYS A 122 5.99 4.06 -3.58
C LYS A 122 4.96 3.19 -4.28
N SER A 123 3.71 3.61 -4.23
CA SER A 123 2.60 2.90 -4.86
C SER A 123 2.11 3.63 -6.11
N PHE A 124 1.79 2.86 -7.13
CA PHE A 124 1.25 3.36 -8.40
C PHE A 124 -0.04 2.62 -8.73
N THR A 125 -1.11 3.36 -8.90
CA THR A 125 -2.36 2.83 -9.43
C THR A 125 -3.25 3.96 -9.94
N ASP A 126 -4.28 3.58 -10.69
CA ASP A 126 -5.40 4.47 -11.01
C ASP A 126 -6.40 4.41 -9.84
N PRO A 127 -6.66 5.52 -9.13
CA PRO A 127 -7.54 5.52 -7.97
C PRO A 127 -9.03 5.60 -8.32
N SER A 128 -9.40 5.64 -9.59
CA SER A 128 -10.79 5.85 -10.03
C SER A 128 -11.79 4.90 -9.39
N GLN A 129 -11.45 3.61 -9.30
CA GLN A 129 -12.34 2.61 -8.69
C GLN A 129 -12.52 2.85 -7.19
N ILE A 130 -11.45 3.24 -6.52
CA ILE A 130 -11.50 3.54 -5.07
C ILE A 130 -12.38 4.75 -4.82
N LEU A 131 -12.16 5.83 -5.59
CA LEU A 131 -12.93 7.06 -5.46
C LEU A 131 -14.41 6.83 -5.76
N ARG A 132 -14.72 6.04 -6.78
CA ARG A 132 -16.10 5.66 -7.10
C ARG A 132 -16.76 4.94 -5.94
N ALA A 133 -16.08 3.97 -5.35
CA ALA A 133 -16.60 3.21 -4.22
C ALA A 133 -16.81 4.10 -2.98
N ILE A 134 -15.91 5.05 -2.73
CA ILE A 134 -16.05 5.99 -1.62
C ILE A 134 -17.25 6.91 -1.84
N LYS A 135 -17.46 7.39 -3.06
CA LYS A 135 -18.59 8.29 -3.39
C LYS A 135 -19.93 7.56 -3.37
N GLY A 136 -19.92 6.26 -3.58
CA GLY A 136 -21.13 5.45 -3.59
C GLY A 136 -21.97 5.60 -4.86
N ALA A 137 -21.40 6.20 -5.92
CA ALA A 137 -22.08 6.42 -7.19
C ALA A 137 -21.06 6.44 -8.33
N ALA A 138 -21.53 6.40 -9.57
CA ALA A 138 -20.69 6.61 -10.73
C ALA A 138 -20.04 8.00 -10.67
N ILE A 139 -18.77 8.03 -11.03
CA ILE A 139 -18.03 9.29 -11.09
C ILE A 139 -18.30 9.99 -12.42
#